data_7a2101c8df35cc4632122a6ec72255c3
#
_entry.id   7a2101c8df35cc4632122a6ec72255c3
#
_cell.length_a   1.000
_cell.length_b   1.000
_cell.length_c   1.000
_cell.angle_alpha   90.00
_cell.angle_beta   90.00
_cell.angle_gamma   90.00
#
_symmetry.space_group_name_H-M   'P 1'
#
loop_
_entity.id
_entity.type
_entity.pdbx_description
1 polymer ?
#
loop_
_entity_poly.entity_id
_entity_poly.type
_entity_poly.pdbx_seq_one_letter_code
_entity_poly.pdbx_strand_id
1 'polypeptide(L)'
;HGGLNDGYQGTRPIPFQEAGGDRGLLGGGNGTVTDIQSITISTTGNAQDFGDRSVGTNAAGGFGSKTRAVFGGGEDPSSVVNTIDYVNFSTEGNAADFGDLTVARAALAGASNNSRGVFAGGSTPTAQNVMDYVTIATLGNAADFGDSTTGSVTGGLSSNTRAVIAGFNPYPASVVDNIDYITISTIGNITDFGNLIQAKYALAAMSSSVRGVFGGGRTGGGSVLNELDYITIASTGNATDFGDLTVARYNASGLSNSTRGVVAGGETPYKNV
;
A
#
# COMPACT_ATOMS: atom_id res chain seq x y z
N HIS A 1 -6.55 22.82 -3.43
CA HIS A 1 -5.33 22.04 -3.44
C HIS A 1 -5.48 20.87 -2.47
N GLY A 2 -6.33 19.92 -2.81
CA GLY A 2 -6.34 18.61 -2.21
C GLY A 2 -5.03 17.94 -2.61
N GLY A 3 -3.99 18.22 -1.88
CA GLY A 3 -2.69 17.66 -2.18
C GLY A 3 -2.63 16.22 -1.73
N LEU A 4 -1.71 15.50 -2.27
CA LEU A 4 -1.13 14.24 -1.85
C LEU A 4 -0.84 14.12 -0.33
N ASN A 5 -1.34 15.05 0.48
CA ASN A 5 -0.83 15.32 1.81
C ASN A 5 -1.39 14.46 2.93
N ASP A 6 -2.56 13.88 2.71
CA ASP A 6 -3.25 13.19 3.78
C ASP A 6 -3.55 11.75 3.40
N GLY A 7 -2.95 11.29 2.29
CA GLY A 7 -3.23 10.00 1.74
C GLY A 7 -2.63 8.89 2.55
N TYR A 8 -3.44 8.25 3.28
CA TYR A 8 -3.25 6.86 3.54
C TYR A 8 -3.29 6.15 2.20
N GLN A 9 -2.16 5.61 1.78
CA GLN A 9 -2.12 4.55 0.81
C GLN A 9 -3.06 4.67 -0.37
N GLY A 10 -2.70 5.49 -1.25
CA GLY A 10 -3.17 5.40 -2.59
C GLY A 10 -2.74 4.08 -3.18
N THR A 11 -2.25 4.04 -4.27
CA THR A 11 -1.87 2.90 -5.03
C THR A 11 -0.52 2.37 -4.70
N ARG A 12 -0.40 1.14 -5.00
CA ARG A 12 0.87 0.51 -5.14
C ARG A 12 1.29 0.38 -6.57
N PRO A 13 2.58 0.56 -6.79
CA PRO A 13 3.19 0.24 -8.06
C PRO A 13 3.14 -1.25 -8.31
N ILE A 14 3.13 -1.58 -9.54
CA ILE A 14 3.30 -2.92 -10.01
C ILE A 14 4.79 -3.22 -9.99
N PRO A 15 5.27 -4.11 -9.15
CA PRO A 15 6.69 -4.35 -8.98
C PRO A 15 7.36 -5.02 -10.17
N PHE A 16 6.57 -5.51 -11.09
CA PHE A 16 7.08 -6.25 -12.24
C PHE A 16 6.51 -5.69 -13.53
N GLN A 17 7.16 -4.66 -14.06
CA GLN A 17 6.78 -4.11 -15.35
C GLN A 17 7.92 -4.10 -16.32
N GLU A 18 7.89 -5.01 -17.25
CA GLU A 18 8.75 -4.96 -18.40
C GLU A 18 8.25 -4.01 -19.50
N ALA A 19 7.00 -3.59 -19.46
CA ALA A 19 6.46 -2.65 -20.45
C ALA A 19 5.25 -1.91 -19.92
N GLY A 20 5.26 -0.61 -19.90
CA GLY A 20 4.12 0.28 -19.74
C GLY A 20 3.84 0.79 -18.33
N GLY A 21 4.63 0.47 -17.34
CA GLY A 21 4.41 0.85 -15.97
C GLY A 21 5.13 2.09 -15.49
N ASP A 22 5.01 3.16 -16.20
CA ASP A 22 5.58 4.44 -15.78
C ASP A 22 4.55 5.39 -15.16
N ARG A 23 3.27 5.01 -15.20
CA ARG A 23 2.19 5.76 -14.57
C ARG A 23 1.93 5.22 -13.16
N GLY A 24 2.13 6.07 -12.16
CA GLY A 24 1.71 5.82 -10.78
C GLY A 24 0.38 6.50 -10.50
N LEU A 25 -0.51 5.83 -9.77
CA LEU A 25 -1.79 6.39 -9.33
C LEU A 25 -1.85 6.45 -7.81
N LEU A 26 -2.39 7.53 -7.30
CA LEU A 26 -2.64 7.79 -5.89
C LEU A 26 -4.13 8.09 -5.73
N GLY A 27 -4.83 7.37 -4.91
CA GLY A 27 -6.27 7.56 -4.73
C GLY A 27 -6.69 7.74 -3.28
N GLY A 28 -7.66 8.62 -3.05
CA GLY A 28 -8.16 8.94 -1.72
C GLY A 28 -7.27 9.94 -0.98
N GLY A 29 -7.57 10.14 0.29
CA GLY A 29 -6.90 11.11 1.14
C GLY A 29 -7.63 11.28 2.45
N ASN A 30 -7.33 12.34 3.18
CA ASN A 30 -7.99 12.62 4.45
C ASN A 30 -9.46 13.01 4.25
N GLY A 31 -10.35 12.34 4.97
CA GLY A 31 -11.77 12.64 4.96
C GLY A 31 -12.51 12.03 3.75
N THR A 32 -13.20 12.86 2.99
CA THR A 32 -14.08 12.44 1.88
C THR A 32 -13.44 12.58 0.50
N VAL A 33 -12.11 12.64 0.41
CA VAL A 33 -11.42 12.85 -0.85
C VAL A 33 -11.58 11.64 -1.75
N THR A 34 -12.16 11.85 -2.93
CA THR A 34 -12.32 10.82 -3.96
C THR A 34 -11.20 10.86 -5.00
N ASP A 35 -10.45 11.96 -5.09
CA ASP A 35 -9.48 12.22 -6.15
C ASP A 35 -8.53 11.04 -6.36
N ILE A 36 -8.38 10.67 -7.62
CA ILE A 36 -7.29 9.82 -8.09
C ILE A 36 -6.32 10.72 -8.87
N GLN A 37 -5.08 10.73 -8.47
CA GLN A 37 -4.04 11.51 -9.12
C GLN A 37 -3.02 10.61 -9.79
N SER A 38 -2.50 11.03 -10.93
CA SER A 38 -1.49 10.31 -11.69
C SER A 38 -0.17 11.05 -11.72
N ILE A 39 0.92 10.29 -11.69
CA ILE A 39 2.28 10.79 -11.94
C ILE A 39 2.99 9.91 -12.97
N THR A 40 3.95 10.50 -13.68
CA THR A 40 4.92 9.76 -14.49
C THR A 40 6.15 9.47 -13.62
N ILE A 41 6.40 8.20 -13.29
CA ILE A 41 7.42 7.81 -12.32
C ILE A 41 8.84 8.10 -12.81
N SER A 42 9.10 7.94 -14.10
CA SER A 42 10.45 8.16 -14.70
C SER A 42 10.85 9.63 -14.81
N THR A 43 9.90 10.55 -14.74
CA THR A 43 10.15 11.99 -14.86
C THR A 43 9.80 12.73 -13.58
N THR A 44 10.35 13.93 -13.42
CA THR A 44 9.90 14.86 -12.37
C THR A 44 8.75 15.69 -12.90
N GLY A 45 7.78 16.00 -12.04
CA GLY A 45 6.61 16.80 -12.44
C GLY A 45 5.54 16.79 -11.36
N ASN A 46 4.51 17.58 -11.58
CA ASN A 46 3.34 17.61 -10.69
C ASN A 46 2.41 16.44 -10.99
N ALA A 47 1.69 16.00 -9.96
CA ALA A 47 0.57 15.09 -10.14
C ALA A 47 -0.54 15.76 -10.97
N GLN A 48 -1.24 14.95 -11.74
CA GLN A 48 -2.35 15.35 -12.58
C GLN A 48 -3.62 14.61 -12.14
N ASP A 49 -4.76 15.26 -12.31
CA ASP A 49 -6.05 14.61 -12.12
C ASP A 49 -6.18 13.41 -13.05
N PHE A 50 -6.70 12.31 -12.51
CA PHE A 50 -6.99 11.09 -13.26
C PHE A 50 -8.49 10.78 -13.26
N GLY A 51 -9.20 11.14 -12.21
CA GLY A 51 -10.61 10.85 -11.96
C GLY A 51 -10.87 10.65 -10.48
N ASP A 52 -12.00 10.03 -10.13
CA ASP A 52 -12.45 9.85 -8.76
C ASP A 52 -12.65 8.37 -8.40
N ARG A 53 -12.41 8.02 -7.16
CA ARG A 53 -12.86 6.79 -6.54
C ARG A 53 -14.39 6.80 -6.37
N SER A 54 -14.99 5.61 -6.31
CA SER A 54 -16.44 5.48 -6.06
C SER A 54 -16.84 5.94 -4.65
N VAL A 55 -15.94 5.79 -3.69
CA VAL A 55 -16.10 6.23 -2.29
C VAL A 55 -14.85 6.95 -1.82
N GLY A 56 -15.01 8.13 -1.24
CA GLY A 56 -13.91 8.87 -0.61
C GLY A 56 -13.53 8.22 0.71
N THR A 57 -12.35 7.66 0.77
CA THR A 57 -11.83 6.99 1.98
C THR A 57 -10.38 7.37 2.24
N ASN A 58 -10.01 7.37 3.51
CA ASN A 58 -8.63 7.31 3.94
C ASN A 58 -8.21 5.85 4.23
N ALA A 59 -6.93 5.62 4.39
CA ALA A 59 -6.39 4.33 4.84
C ALA A 59 -6.81 3.10 3.99
N ALA A 60 -7.11 3.29 2.71
CA ALA A 60 -7.38 2.21 1.78
C ALA A 60 -6.10 1.48 1.38
N GLY A 61 -6.20 0.18 1.10
CA GLY A 61 -5.15 -0.58 0.44
C GLY A 61 -5.21 -0.40 -1.08
N GLY A 62 -4.07 -0.51 -1.76
CA GLY A 62 -4.04 -0.42 -3.22
C GLY A 62 -2.95 -1.29 -3.84
N PHE A 63 -3.22 -1.77 -5.04
CA PHE A 63 -2.29 -2.52 -5.87
C PHE A 63 -2.67 -2.41 -7.35
N GLY A 64 -1.87 -2.97 -8.22
CA GLY A 64 -2.20 -2.98 -9.63
C GLY A 64 -1.66 -4.15 -10.42
N SER A 65 -2.11 -4.24 -11.67
CA SER A 65 -1.57 -5.08 -12.73
C SER A 65 -1.03 -4.19 -13.85
N LYS A 66 -0.70 -4.77 -15.00
CA LYS A 66 -0.32 -3.98 -16.18
C LYS A 66 -1.46 -3.10 -16.73
N THR A 67 -2.70 -3.39 -16.39
CA THR A 67 -3.87 -2.75 -16.99
C THR A 67 -4.76 -2.04 -15.99
N ARG A 68 -4.79 -2.48 -14.72
CA ARG A 68 -5.71 -1.97 -13.70
C ARG A 68 -4.99 -1.58 -12.43
N ALA A 69 -5.41 -0.46 -11.85
CA ALA A 69 -5.18 -0.15 -10.45
C ALA A 69 -6.45 -0.49 -9.67
N VAL A 70 -6.29 -1.09 -8.50
CA VAL A 70 -7.37 -1.55 -7.63
C VAL A 70 -7.16 -0.94 -6.24
N PHE A 71 -8.24 -0.41 -5.68
CA PHE A 71 -8.28 0.16 -4.34
C PHE A 71 -9.30 -0.60 -3.52
N GLY A 72 -9.04 -0.87 -2.25
CA GLY A 72 -9.98 -1.62 -1.43
C GLY A 72 -10.01 -1.17 0.01
N GLY A 73 -11.20 -1.20 0.61
CA GLY A 73 -11.42 -0.81 1.98
C GLY A 73 -11.16 0.67 2.25
N GLY A 74 -10.79 0.95 3.47
CA GLY A 74 -10.57 2.30 3.97
C GLY A 74 -11.66 2.73 4.93
N GLU A 75 -11.59 3.96 5.36
CA GLU A 75 -12.53 4.58 6.28
C GLU A 75 -13.13 5.83 5.64
N ASP A 76 -14.44 5.87 5.51
CA ASP A 76 -15.20 7.06 5.18
C ASP A 76 -15.51 7.86 6.48
N PRO A 77 -16.13 9.05 6.41
CA PRO A 77 -16.44 9.82 7.62
C PRO A 77 -17.35 9.14 8.63
N SER A 78 -17.97 8.03 8.28
CA SER A 78 -18.96 7.34 9.09
C SER A 78 -18.48 5.99 9.61
N SER A 79 -17.71 5.26 8.81
CA SER A 79 -17.33 3.88 9.11
C SER A 79 -16.23 3.36 8.20
N VAL A 80 -15.66 2.21 8.55
CA VAL A 80 -14.83 1.43 7.63
C VAL A 80 -15.70 0.79 6.55
N VAL A 81 -15.18 0.69 5.33
CA VAL A 81 -15.89 0.16 4.17
C VAL A 81 -15.24 -1.13 3.64
N ASN A 82 -16.03 -1.93 2.92
CA ASN A 82 -15.53 -3.13 2.23
C ASN A 82 -15.41 -2.95 0.71
N THR A 83 -15.80 -1.80 0.18
CA THR A 83 -15.80 -1.53 -1.26
C THR A 83 -14.42 -1.73 -1.87
N ILE A 84 -14.37 -2.45 -2.98
CA ILE A 84 -13.21 -2.51 -3.88
C ILE A 84 -13.60 -1.81 -5.17
N ASP A 85 -12.84 -0.82 -5.58
CA ASP A 85 -13.01 -0.14 -6.86
C ASP A 85 -11.72 -0.21 -7.71
N TYR A 86 -11.86 0.04 -9.02
CA TYR A 86 -10.73 -0.03 -9.93
C TYR A 86 -10.80 1.01 -11.04
N VAL A 87 -9.62 1.32 -11.59
CA VAL A 87 -9.48 2.09 -12.83
C VAL A 87 -8.56 1.35 -13.80
N ASN A 88 -8.72 1.65 -15.10
CA ASN A 88 -7.77 1.18 -16.11
C ASN A 88 -6.66 2.22 -16.30
N PHE A 89 -5.41 1.80 -16.35
CA PHE A 89 -4.27 2.70 -16.55
C PHE A 89 -4.27 3.43 -17.90
N SER A 90 -4.87 2.84 -18.91
CA SER A 90 -4.90 3.37 -20.29
C SER A 90 -5.95 4.44 -20.53
N THR A 91 -6.98 4.51 -19.68
CA THR A 91 -8.10 5.43 -19.84
C THR A 91 -8.29 6.22 -18.55
N GLU A 92 -8.18 7.54 -18.64
CA GLU A 92 -8.51 8.43 -17.54
C GLU A 92 -10.02 8.38 -17.27
N GLY A 93 -10.40 8.60 -16.02
CA GLY A 93 -11.80 8.61 -15.59
C GLY A 93 -12.00 7.98 -14.22
N ASN A 94 -13.25 8.04 -13.79
CA ASN A 94 -13.64 7.58 -12.46
C ASN A 94 -13.52 6.07 -12.30
N ALA A 95 -13.30 5.65 -11.09
CA ALA A 95 -13.27 4.24 -10.71
C ALA A 95 -14.66 3.60 -10.88
N ALA A 96 -14.64 2.35 -11.27
CA ALA A 96 -15.81 1.49 -11.32
C ALA A 96 -15.76 0.47 -10.19
N ASP A 97 -16.94 0.01 -9.80
CA ASP A 97 -17.07 -1.06 -8.82
C ASP A 97 -16.37 -2.34 -9.29
N PHE A 98 -15.55 -2.91 -8.40
CA PHE A 98 -14.88 -4.20 -8.62
C PHE A 98 -15.59 -5.32 -7.86
N GLY A 99 -16.08 -5.04 -6.66
CA GLY A 99 -16.67 -5.96 -5.69
C GLY A 99 -16.33 -5.55 -4.27
N ASP A 100 -16.37 -6.48 -3.32
CA ASP A 100 -16.20 -6.22 -1.89
C ASP A 100 -15.11 -7.08 -1.26
N LEU A 101 -14.44 -6.54 -0.22
CA LEU A 101 -13.63 -7.31 0.73
C LEU A 101 -14.53 -8.25 1.54
N THR A 102 -13.98 -9.33 2.09
CA THR A 102 -14.71 -10.23 2.99
C THR A 102 -15.11 -9.54 4.29
N VAL A 103 -14.34 -8.57 4.75
CA VAL A 103 -14.59 -7.78 5.96
C VAL A 103 -14.27 -6.31 5.68
N ALA A 104 -15.19 -5.40 6.05
CA ALA A 104 -14.95 -3.96 6.00
C ALA A 104 -13.81 -3.58 6.96
N ARG A 105 -12.78 -2.92 6.47
CA ARG A 105 -11.60 -2.55 7.27
C ARG A 105 -10.76 -1.45 6.62
N ALA A 106 -10.03 -0.73 7.44
CA ALA A 106 -9.10 0.32 7.04
C ALA A 106 -7.65 -0.03 7.45
N ALA A 107 -6.69 0.77 7.02
CA ALA A 107 -5.27 0.60 7.33
C ALA A 107 -4.74 -0.79 6.95
N LEU A 108 -5.04 -1.21 5.73
CA LEU A 108 -4.66 -2.50 5.16
C LEU A 108 -3.59 -2.33 4.07
N ALA A 109 -2.68 -3.29 3.99
CA ALA A 109 -1.68 -3.33 2.94
C ALA A 109 -2.23 -3.96 1.66
N GLY A 110 -1.82 -3.44 0.51
CA GLY A 110 -2.07 -4.04 -0.79
C GLY A 110 -0.79 -4.56 -1.45
N ALA A 111 -0.85 -5.72 -2.08
CA ALA A 111 0.25 -6.30 -2.83
C ALA A 111 -0.28 -7.17 -3.98
N SER A 112 0.45 -7.26 -5.09
CA SER A 112 -0.05 -8.00 -6.25
C SER A 112 1.07 -8.53 -7.15
N ASN A 113 0.69 -9.48 -7.98
CA ASN A 113 1.34 -9.74 -9.25
C ASN A 113 0.41 -9.33 -10.40
N ASN A 114 0.72 -9.71 -11.64
CA ASN A 114 -0.12 -9.32 -12.79
C ASN A 114 -1.52 -9.98 -12.80
N SER A 115 -1.76 -11.01 -11.98
CA SER A 115 -3.00 -11.78 -12.01
C SER A 115 -3.81 -11.67 -10.73
N ARG A 116 -3.15 -11.66 -9.59
CA ARG A 116 -3.78 -11.69 -8.26
C ARG A 116 -3.32 -10.50 -7.41
N GLY A 117 -4.28 -9.84 -6.79
CA GLY A 117 -4.04 -8.86 -5.75
C GLY A 117 -4.45 -9.40 -4.39
N VAL A 118 -3.72 -9.03 -3.35
CA VAL A 118 -3.98 -9.41 -1.96
C VAL A 118 -4.07 -8.17 -1.11
N PHE A 119 -5.08 -8.11 -0.27
CA PHE A 119 -5.24 -7.14 0.80
C PHE A 119 -4.95 -7.84 2.13
N ALA A 120 -4.10 -7.28 2.97
CA ALA A 120 -3.67 -7.91 4.21
C ALA A 120 -3.82 -7.01 5.43
N GLY A 121 -4.23 -7.61 6.55
CA GLY A 121 -4.39 -6.95 7.84
C GLY A 121 -5.46 -5.87 7.85
N GLY A 122 -5.23 -4.86 8.65
CA GLY A 122 -6.14 -3.73 8.82
C GLY A 122 -6.81 -3.68 10.18
N SER A 123 -7.81 -2.81 10.31
CA SER A 123 -8.59 -2.65 11.55
C SER A 123 -10.06 -2.35 11.28
N THR A 124 -10.94 -2.81 12.20
CA THR A 124 -12.38 -2.58 12.21
C THR A 124 -12.99 -2.82 13.60
N PRO A 125 -13.22 -1.96 14.43
CA PRO A 125 -12.35 -1.00 15.09
C PRO A 125 -11.12 -1.62 15.75
N THR A 126 -11.03 -2.96 15.76
CA THR A 126 -9.89 -3.72 16.31
C THR A 126 -8.99 -4.21 15.19
N ALA A 127 -7.73 -4.47 15.52
CA ALA A 127 -6.77 -5.04 14.61
C ALA A 127 -7.23 -6.39 14.05
N GLN A 128 -7.04 -6.60 12.74
CA GLN A 128 -7.47 -7.80 12.00
C GLN A 128 -6.25 -8.57 11.49
N ASN A 129 -6.41 -9.89 11.32
CA ASN A 129 -5.42 -10.76 10.68
C ASN A 129 -5.87 -11.23 9.29
N VAL A 130 -7.00 -10.77 8.80
CA VAL A 130 -7.60 -11.20 7.54
C VAL A 130 -6.73 -10.85 6.35
N MET A 131 -6.52 -11.81 5.45
CA MET A 131 -6.01 -11.58 4.11
C MET A 131 -7.06 -11.99 3.08
N ASP A 132 -7.39 -11.06 2.18
CA ASP A 132 -8.29 -11.31 1.06
C ASP A 132 -7.55 -11.25 -0.26
N TYR A 133 -8.03 -11.98 -1.27
CA TYR A 133 -7.49 -11.85 -2.62
C TYR A 133 -8.58 -11.68 -3.68
N VAL A 134 -8.18 -11.06 -4.77
CA VAL A 134 -8.98 -10.94 -6.00
C VAL A 134 -8.16 -11.37 -7.21
N THR A 135 -8.85 -11.86 -8.24
CA THR A 135 -8.26 -12.02 -9.58
C THR A 135 -8.44 -10.72 -10.34
N ILE A 136 -7.36 -9.98 -10.62
CA ILE A 136 -7.42 -8.60 -11.10
C ILE A 136 -8.15 -8.45 -12.45
N ALA A 137 -8.10 -9.47 -13.30
CA ALA A 137 -8.74 -9.45 -14.62
C ALA A 137 -10.26 -9.62 -14.59
N THR A 138 -10.81 -10.20 -13.54
CA THR A 138 -12.24 -10.51 -13.40
C THR A 138 -12.83 -9.77 -12.21
N LEU A 139 -14.00 -9.15 -12.42
CA LEU A 139 -14.73 -8.47 -11.35
C LEU A 139 -15.36 -9.49 -10.41
N GLY A 140 -15.54 -9.12 -9.16
CA GLY A 140 -16.20 -9.93 -8.14
C GLY A 140 -15.60 -9.69 -6.75
N ASN A 141 -16.31 -10.18 -5.75
CA ASN A 141 -15.90 -10.05 -4.36
C ASN A 141 -14.58 -10.81 -4.09
N ALA A 142 -13.83 -10.30 -3.12
CA ALA A 142 -12.63 -10.94 -2.65
C ALA A 142 -12.96 -12.29 -1.97
N ALA A 143 -12.01 -13.19 -2.02
CA ALA A 143 -12.06 -14.46 -1.32
C ALA A 143 -10.96 -14.54 -0.26
N ASP A 144 -11.17 -15.36 0.75
CA ASP A 144 -10.19 -15.60 1.80
C ASP A 144 -8.87 -16.14 1.22
N PHE A 145 -7.76 -15.52 1.61
CA PHE A 145 -6.41 -15.95 1.26
C PHE A 145 -5.74 -16.72 2.41
N GLY A 146 -6.10 -16.40 3.65
CA GLY A 146 -5.48 -16.89 4.88
C GLY A 146 -5.29 -15.77 5.89
N ASP A 147 -4.43 -15.99 6.87
CA ASP A 147 -4.21 -15.05 7.99
C ASP A 147 -2.85 -14.37 7.93
N SER A 148 -2.84 -13.06 8.18
CA SER A 148 -1.64 -12.26 8.42
C SER A 148 -1.29 -12.20 9.90
N THR A 149 -0.15 -11.62 10.23
CA THR A 149 0.10 -11.09 11.56
C THR A 149 -0.97 -10.05 11.89
N THR A 150 -1.57 -10.14 13.08
CA THR A 150 -2.66 -9.25 13.48
C THR A 150 -2.18 -7.81 13.59
N GLY A 151 -2.87 -6.89 12.92
CA GLY A 151 -2.57 -5.47 13.04
C GLY A 151 -3.03 -4.64 11.85
N SER A 152 -3.19 -3.35 12.09
CA SER A 152 -3.16 -2.36 11.03
C SER A 152 -1.80 -2.44 10.35
N VAL A 153 -1.78 -2.55 9.05
CA VAL A 153 -0.54 -2.69 8.29
C VAL A 153 -0.59 -1.81 7.05
N THR A 154 0.51 -1.13 6.79
CA THR A 154 0.51 -0.13 5.73
C THR A 154 1.51 -0.39 4.62
N GLY A 155 2.57 -1.13 4.90
CA GLY A 155 3.62 -1.42 3.94
C GLY A 155 3.41 -2.75 3.22
N GLY A 156 2.92 -2.70 1.98
CA GLY A 156 2.85 -3.85 1.10
C GLY A 156 3.67 -3.63 -0.17
N LEU A 157 4.55 -4.56 -0.49
CA LEU A 157 5.36 -4.56 -1.72
C LEU A 157 5.44 -5.98 -2.30
N SER A 158 5.82 -6.11 -3.55
CA SER A 158 5.87 -7.45 -4.15
C SER A 158 6.83 -7.57 -5.32
N SER A 159 7.23 -8.79 -5.60
CA SER A 159 7.71 -9.25 -6.89
C SER A 159 6.57 -9.98 -7.63
N ASN A 160 6.90 -10.64 -8.73
CA ASN A 160 5.91 -11.44 -9.48
C ASN A 160 5.42 -12.69 -8.70
N THR A 161 6.17 -13.15 -7.70
CA THR A 161 5.86 -14.38 -6.96
C THR A 161 5.54 -14.14 -5.49
N ARG A 162 6.17 -13.16 -4.87
CA ARG A 162 6.14 -12.94 -3.42
C ARG A 162 5.60 -11.55 -3.10
N ALA A 163 4.63 -11.47 -2.20
CA ALA A 163 4.27 -10.23 -1.53
C ALA A 163 4.96 -10.18 -0.17
N VAL A 164 5.47 -9.01 0.18
CA VAL A 164 6.12 -8.76 1.47
C VAL A 164 5.40 -7.61 2.16
N ILE A 165 5.15 -7.77 3.43
CA ILE A 165 4.29 -6.90 4.23
C ILE A 165 5.04 -6.50 5.50
N ALA A 166 5.03 -5.22 5.86
CA ALA A 166 5.68 -4.69 7.04
C ALA A 166 4.95 -3.47 7.61
N GLY A 167 5.35 -3.05 8.80
CA GLY A 167 4.75 -1.88 9.45
C GLY A 167 3.49 -2.22 10.23
N PHE A 168 3.51 -3.32 10.96
CA PHE A 168 2.38 -3.77 11.77
C PHE A 168 2.21 -2.95 13.04
N ASN A 169 0.98 -2.51 13.28
CA ASN A 169 0.55 -1.87 14.52
C ASN A 169 -0.59 -2.67 15.15
N PRO A 170 -0.29 -3.66 15.99
CA PRO A 170 -1.29 -4.53 16.60
C PRO A 170 -1.94 -3.90 17.84
N TYR A 171 -2.37 -2.62 17.76
CA TYR A 171 -2.98 -1.91 18.89
C TYR A 171 -4.06 -2.78 19.61
N PRO A 172 -4.07 -2.84 20.95
CA PRO A 172 -3.31 -2.04 21.92
C PRO A 172 -1.88 -2.56 22.24
N ALA A 173 -1.41 -3.60 21.59
CA ALA A 173 -0.03 -4.05 21.76
C ALA A 173 0.98 -3.06 21.11
N SER A 174 2.25 -3.25 21.39
CA SER A 174 3.30 -2.39 20.87
C SER A 174 3.53 -2.61 19.37
N VAL A 175 3.92 -1.56 18.66
CA VAL A 175 4.40 -1.63 17.27
C VAL A 175 5.57 -2.60 17.20
N VAL A 176 5.61 -3.41 16.13
CA VAL A 176 6.62 -4.44 15.91
C VAL A 176 7.47 -4.15 14.66
N ASP A 177 8.62 -4.77 14.56
CA ASP A 177 9.55 -4.63 13.45
C ASP A 177 9.44 -5.76 12.41
N ASN A 178 8.49 -6.66 12.56
CA ASN A 178 8.29 -7.80 11.66
C ASN A 178 8.17 -7.38 10.20
N ILE A 179 8.84 -8.12 9.34
CA ILE A 179 8.59 -8.21 7.91
C ILE A 179 8.09 -9.62 7.66
N ASP A 180 6.94 -9.74 7.04
CA ASP A 180 6.31 -11.01 6.72
C ASP A 180 6.08 -11.15 5.21
N TYR A 181 5.90 -12.37 4.70
CA TYR A 181 5.66 -12.60 3.28
C TYR A 181 4.65 -13.72 3.00
N ILE A 182 4.11 -13.68 1.78
CA ILE A 182 3.30 -14.74 1.19
C ILE A 182 3.78 -15.06 -0.23
N THR A 183 3.49 -16.27 -0.70
CA THR A 183 3.56 -16.62 -2.12
C THR A 183 2.22 -16.26 -2.77
N ILE A 184 2.17 -15.27 -3.66
CA ILE A 184 0.92 -14.69 -4.18
C ILE A 184 0.03 -15.71 -4.88
N SER A 185 0.62 -16.70 -5.56
CA SER A 185 -0.13 -17.72 -6.32
C SER A 185 -0.78 -18.82 -5.46
N THR A 186 -0.37 -18.94 -4.19
CA THR A 186 -0.82 -20.03 -3.30
C THR A 186 -1.47 -19.44 -2.06
N ILE A 187 -2.73 -19.79 -1.80
CA ILE A 187 -3.42 -19.38 -0.57
C ILE A 187 -2.78 -20.03 0.66
N GLY A 188 -2.77 -19.31 1.76
CA GLY A 188 -2.18 -19.74 3.03
C GLY A 188 -1.80 -18.57 3.91
N ASN A 189 -1.41 -18.87 5.13
CA ASN A 189 -1.03 -17.89 6.11
C ASN A 189 0.33 -17.25 5.80
N ILE A 190 0.53 -16.08 6.36
CA ILE A 190 1.77 -15.32 6.26
C ILE A 190 2.94 -16.07 6.91
N THR A 191 4.13 -15.83 6.43
CA THR A 191 5.37 -16.45 6.93
C THR A 191 6.37 -15.35 7.26
N ASP A 192 7.13 -15.53 8.33
CA ASP A 192 8.20 -14.62 8.73
C ASP A 192 9.24 -14.46 7.61
N PHE A 193 9.60 -13.21 7.31
CA PHE A 193 10.65 -12.86 6.37
C PHE A 193 11.92 -12.39 7.09
N GLY A 194 11.77 -11.66 8.19
CA GLY A 194 12.82 -11.00 8.96
C GLY A 194 12.31 -9.72 9.62
N ASN A 195 13.20 -8.78 9.92
CA ASN A 195 12.84 -7.56 10.63
C ASN A 195 13.26 -6.28 9.91
N LEU A 196 12.49 -5.21 10.09
CA LEU A 196 12.90 -3.84 9.83
C LEU A 196 14.07 -3.46 10.74
N ILE A 197 14.78 -2.38 10.44
CA ILE A 197 15.86 -1.87 11.29
C ILE A 197 15.34 -1.46 12.66
N GLN A 198 14.11 -0.94 12.70
CA GLN A 198 13.41 -0.63 13.96
C GLN A 198 11.90 -0.80 13.81
N ALA A 199 11.21 -1.00 14.94
CA ALA A 199 9.76 -1.09 15.00
C ALA A 199 9.10 0.23 14.57
N LYS A 200 8.35 0.19 13.47
CA LYS A 200 7.66 1.36 12.89
C LYS A 200 6.41 0.94 12.10
N TYR A 201 5.47 1.84 11.98
CA TYR A 201 4.21 1.66 11.23
C TYR A 201 3.91 2.89 10.38
N ALA A 202 2.85 2.86 9.60
CA ALA A 202 2.43 3.94 8.72
C ALA A 202 3.53 4.37 7.72
N LEU A 203 4.25 3.39 7.21
CA LEU A 203 5.37 3.54 6.28
C LEU A 203 4.92 3.41 4.82
N ALA A 204 5.65 4.03 3.92
CA ALA A 204 5.53 3.83 2.47
C ALA A 204 6.28 2.55 2.06
N ALA A 205 5.78 1.87 1.03
CA ALA A 205 6.44 0.71 0.46
C ALA A 205 6.53 0.80 -1.06
N MET A 206 7.67 0.44 -1.62
CA MET A 206 7.94 0.47 -3.05
C MET A 206 8.89 -0.66 -3.43
N SER A 207 8.81 -1.15 -4.66
CA SER A 207 9.65 -2.27 -5.08
C SER A 207 9.94 -2.31 -6.57
N SER A 208 11.08 -2.87 -6.91
CA SER A 208 11.33 -3.48 -8.22
C SER A 208 11.00 -4.98 -8.16
N SER A 209 11.33 -5.73 -9.21
CA SER A 209 11.21 -7.20 -9.20
C SER A 209 12.14 -7.89 -8.19
N VAL A 210 13.20 -7.21 -7.73
CA VAL A 210 14.26 -7.78 -6.89
C VAL A 210 14.31 -7.15 -5.51
N ARG A 211 14.17 -5.83 -5.42
CA ARG A 211 14.37 -5.07 -4.20
C ARG A 211 13.07 -4.45 -3.72
N GLY A 212 12.79 -4.59 -2.43
CA GLY A 212 11.75 -3.86 -1.71
C GLY A 212 12.38 -2.77 -0.85
N VAL A 213 11.73 -1.62 -0.77
CA VAL A 213 12.13 -0.50 0.10
C VAL A 213 10.93 -0.06 0.91
N PHE A 214 11.13 0.07 2.23
CA PHE A 214 10.18 0.62 3.19
C PHE A 214 10.69 1.97 3.67
N GLY A 215 9.85 3.00 3.63
CA GLY A 215 10.30 4.36 3.88
C GLY A 215 9.48 5.16 4.86
N GLY A 216 10.15 5.94 5.70
CA GLY A 216 9.53 6.77 6.71
C GLY A 216 8.79 5.96 7.77
N GLY A 217 7.65 6.47 8.20
CA GLY A 217 6.83 5.83 9.22
C GLY A 217 6.96 6.50 10.58
N ARG A 218 6.36 5.85 11.58
CA ARG A 218 6.30 6.36 12.95
C ARG A 218 6.56 5.24 13.95
N THR A 219 7.35 5.52 14.97
CA THR A 219 7.57 4.57 16.08
C THR A 219 6.36 4.52 17.02
N GLY A 220 6.25 3.47 17.82
CA GLY A 220 5.24 3.38 18.87
C GLY A 220 5.31 4.52 19.91
N GLY A 221 6.45 5.14 20.07
CA GLY A 221 6.66 6.34 20.90
C GLY A 221 6.29 7.66 20.24
N GLY A 222 5.82 7.62 18.98
CA GLY A 222 5.35 8.79 18.24
C GLY A 222 6.40 9.55 17.43
N SER A 223 7.65 9.11 17.40
CA SER A 223 8.70 9.73 16.58
C SER A 223 8.45 9.44 15.10
N VAL A 224 8.47 10.48 14.27
CA VAL A 224 8.35 10.37 12.82
C VAL A 224 9.74 10.20 12.21
N LEU A 225 9.85 9.27 11.27
CA LEU A 225 11.11 8.80 10.71
C LEU A 225 11.31 9.24 9.25
N ASN A 226 12.56 9.40 8.85
CA ASN A 226 12.98 9.58 7.46
C ASN A 226 13.72 8.36 6.90
N GLU A 227 14.03 7.38 7.69
CA GLU A 227 14.78 6.19 7.36
C GLU A 227 14.13 5.35 6.25
N LEU A 228 14.95 4.88 5.33
CA LEU A 228 14.57 3.94 4.27
C LEU A 228 15.27 2.61 4.52
N ASP A 229 14.49 1.54 4.68
CA ASP A 229 14.99 0.19 4.83
C ASP A 229 14.82 -0.57 3.52
N TYR A 230 15.79 -1.40 3.11
CA TYR A 230 15.61 -2.25 1.94
C TYR A 230 15.81 -3.74 2.24
N ILE A 231 15.17 -4.56 1.41
CA ILE A 231 15.28 -6.01 1.41
C ILE A 231 15.51 -6.54 -0.01
N THR A 232 16.07 -7.74 -0.11
CA THR A 232 16.04 -8.54 -1.34
C THR A 232 14.83 -9.45 -1.30
N ILE A 233 13.81 -9.24 -2.14
CA ILE A 233 12.50 -9.91 -2.03
C ILE A 233 12.59 -11.44 -2.15
N ALA A 234 13.54 -11.96 -2.93
CA ALA A 234 13.66 -13.39 -3.16
C ALA A 234 14.25 -14.19 -1.97
N SER A 235 14.95 -13.53 -1.05
CA SER A 235 15.61 -14.18 0.10
C SER A 235 15.18 -13.55 1.41
N THR A 236 14.77 -14.38 2.36
CA THR A 236 14.42 -13.95 3.72
C THR A 236 15.64 -13.43 4.47
N GLY A 237 15.43 -12.48 5.35
CA GLY A 237 16.46 -11.84 6.18
C GLY A 237 16.06 -10.44 6.59
N ASN A 238 16.80 -9.87 7.51
CA ASN A 238 16.54 -8.53 8.02
C ASN A 238 16.79 -7.45 6.95
N ALA A 239 16.07 -6.35 7.08
CA ALA A 239 16.29 -5.17 6.26
C ALA A 239 17.64 -4.52 6.56
N THR A 240 18.15 -3.81 5.59
CA THR A 240 19.40 -3.04 5.64
C THR A 240 19.09 -1.59 5.31
N ASP A 241 19.88 -0.68 5.87
CA ASP A 241 19.79 0.75 5.57
C ASP A 241 19.97 1.03 4.08
N PHE A 242 19.04 1.81 3.51
CA PHE A 242 19.08 2.29 2.14
C PHE A 242 19.45 3.77 2.05
N GLY A 243 19.23 4.53 3.13
CA GLY A 243 19.39 5.96 3.21
C GLY A 243 18.15 6.64 3.80
N ASP A 244 17.96 7.92 3.49
CA ASP A 244 16.95 8.74 4.12
C ASP A 244 16.03 9.46 3.12
N LEU A 245 14.78 9.68 3.51
CA LEU A 245 13.91 10.66 2.90
C LEU A 245 14.43 12.07 3.23
N THR A 246 14.21 13.02 2.34
CA THR A 246 14.58 14.42 2.57
C THR A 246 13.84 15.05 3.75
N VAL A 247 12.66 14.52 4.09
CA VAL A 247 11.83 14.96 5.21
C VAL A 247 11.20 13.75 5.87
N ALA A 248 11.28 13.68 7.20
CA ALA A 248 10.62 12.66 7.99
C ALA A 248 9.09 12.74 7.81
N ARG A 249 8.46 11.60 7.52
CA ARG A 249 7.01 11.52 7.30
C ARG A 249 6.44 10.14 7.56
N TYR A 250 5.17 10.08 7.90
CA TYR A 250 4.39 8.86 8.06
C TYR A 250 3.07 8.97 7.27
N ASN A 251 2.33 7.90 7.10
CA ASN A 251 1.12 7.85 6.27
C ASN A 251 1.37 8.25 4.81
N ALA A 252 2.59 8.07 4.31
CA ALA A 252 2.92 8.34 2.92
C ALA A 252 2.66 7.10 2.06
N SER A 253 2.34 7.34 0.80
CA SER A 253 2.20 6.29 -0.21
C SER A 253 3.49 6.09 -0.97
N GLY A 254 3.80 4.82 -1.30
CA GLY A 254 4.92 4.46 -2.14
C GLY A 254 4.45 4.05 -3.54
N LEU A 255 5.14 4.53 -4.56
CA LEU A 255 4.94 4.16 -5.96
C LEU A 255 6.29 3.79 -6.57
N SER A 256 6.33 2.86 -7.50
CA SER A 256 7.59 2.55 -8.18
C SER A 256 7.39 1.95 -9.57
N ASN A 257 8.39 2.13 -10.40
CA ASN A 257 8.66 1.27 -11.55
C ASN A 257 9.89 0.40 -11.26
N SER A 258 10.46 -0.23 -12.28
CA SER A 258 11.64 -1.12 -12.11
C SER A 258 12.90 -0.41 -11.62
N THR A 259 13.00 0.92 -11.74
CA THR A 259 14.23 1.68 -11.48
C THR A 259 14.08 2.82 -10.48
N ARG A 260 12.88 3.34 -10.29
CA ARG A 260 12.61 4.49 -9.42
C ARG A 260 11.46 4.22 -8.47
N GLY A 261 11.67 4.57 -7.20
CA GLY A 261 10.61 4.68 -6.20
C GLY A 261 10.29 6.15 -5.92
N VAL A 262 9.03 6.43 -5.68
CA VAL A 262 8.52 7.76 -5.29
C VAL A 262 7.73 7.59 -4.00
N VAL A 263 8.02 8.42 -3.02
CA VAL A 263 7.24 8.55 -1.79
C VAL A 263 6.43 9.84 -1.89
N ALA A 264 5.12 9.73 -1.79
CA ALA A 264 4.20 10.84 -1.99
C ALA A 264 3.27 11.04 -0.79
N GLY A 265 2.96 12.31 -0.49
CA GLY A 265 2.06 12.67 0.61
C GLY A 265 2.65 12.40 1.99
N GLY A 266 1.77 12.04 2.89
CA GLY A 266 2.08 11.78 4.28
C GLY A 266 2.07 13.02 5.16
N GLU A 267 2.18 12.77 6.45
CA GLU A 267 2.22 13.79 7.49
C GLU A 267 3.65 14.00 7.98
N THR A 268 3.98 15.25 8.28
CA THR A 268 5.25 15.63 8.89
C THR A 268 5.01 16.16 10.30
N PRO A 269 6.02 16.16 11.20
CA PRO A 269 5.89 16.77 12.52
C PRO A 269 5.55 18.26 12.47
N TYR A 270 5.91 18.91 11.38
CA TYR A 270 5.63 20.32 11.11
C TYR A 270 4.86 20.41 9.81
N LYS A 271 3.58 20.77 9.89
CA LYS A 271 2.71 20.98 8.73
C LYS A 271 3.35 21.98 7.76
N ASN A 272 3.43 21.60 6.51
CA ASN A 272 3.83 22.34 5.31
C ASN A 272 5.20 21.95 4.74
N VAL A 273 5.22 20.86 4.03
CA VAL A 273 6.16 20.65 2.92
C VAL A 273 5.40 20.05 1.74
#